data_bc01501eb7aac9fd714e01bf4fc860bf
#
_entry.id   bc01501eb7aac9fd714e01bf4fc860bf
#
_cell.length_a   1.000
_cell.length_b   1.000
_cell.length_c   1.000
_cell.angle_alpha   90.00
_cell.angle_beta   90.00
_cell.angle_gamma   90.00
#
_symmetry.space_group_name_H-M   'P 1'
#
loop_
_entity.id
_entity.type
_entity.pdbx_description
1 polymer ?
#
loop_
_entity_poly.entity_id
_entity_poly.type
_entity_poly.pdbx_seq_one_letter_code
_entity_poly.pdbx_strand_id
1 'polypeptide(L)'
;MPVFKTLPDADITCVDYSEKMMTSAEQRAKEMGIGNIRFQQGDVGKLPFADETFDAVVSLNGFHAFPDKEAAYRETFRVLKPGGIFTGCFYVKGSCAQTDKMIRRFYIRSGFFTPPFETVESLRARLTGMYRSASVRNVKSIAVFQCRK
;
A
#
# COMPACT_ATOMS: atom_id res chain seq x y z
N MET A 1 2.88 12.57 2.91
CA MET A 1 3.97 13.55 2.62
C MET A 1 4.56 14.21 3.88
N PRO A 2 3.81 14.85 4.82
CA PRO A 2 4.44 15.53 5.96
C PRO A 2 5.40 14.66 6.79
N VAL A 3 5.08 13.39 6.97
CA VAL A 3 5.91 12.44 7.72
C VAL A 3 7.30 12.25 7.10
N PHE A 4 7.46 12.42 5.80
CA PHE A 4 8.77 12.24 5.14
C PHE A 4 9.77 13.35 5.47
N LYS A 5 9.29 14.54 5.90
CA LYS A 5 10.17 15.59 6.42
C LYS A 5 10.87 15.21 7.73
N THR A 6 10.29 14.28 8.49
CA THR A 6 10.87 13.80 9.75
C THR A 6 11.87 12.67 9.57
N LEU A 7 12.13 12.28 8.32
CA LEU A 7 13.02 11.19 7.94
C LEU A 7 14.09 11.69 6.93
N PRO A 8 14.95 12.67 7.29
CA PRO A 8 15.86 13.31 6.36
C PRO A 8 16.91 12.34 5.80
N ASP A 9 17.28 11.32 6.55
CA ASP A 9 18.29 10.32 6.16
C ASP A 9 17.72 9.11 5.42
N ALA A 10 16.39 9.05 5.23
CA ALA A 10 15.76 7.97 4.49
C ALA A 10 15.90 8.18 2.98
N ASP A 11 16.25 7.13 2.25
CA ASP A 11 16.16 7.09 0.78
C ASP A 11 14.76 6.56 0.41
N ILE A 12 13.91 7.42 -0.13
CA ILE A 12 12.50 7.12 -0.36
C ILE A 12 12.24 6.96 -1.85
N THR A 13 11.57 5.87 -2.23
CA THR A 13 11.05 5.68 -3.58
C THR A 13 9.52 5.61 -3.53
N CYS A 14 8.85 6.50 -4.24
CA CYS A 14 7.41 6.51 -4.40
C CYS A 14 7.04 5.85 -5.74
N VAL A 15 6.18 4.85 -5.69
CA VAL A 15 5.70 4.13 -6.88
C VAL A 15 4.20 4.31 -7.00
N ASP A 16 3.72 4.66 -8.19
CA ASP A 16 2.30 4.67 -8.53
C ASP A 16 2.14 4.32 -10.02
N TYR A 17 1.04 3.68 -10.37
CA TYR A 17 0.71 3.37 -11.76
C TYR A 17 0.26 4.60 -12.55
N SER A 18 -0.38 5.55 -11.88
CA SER A 18 -0.97 6.74 -12.46
C SER A 18 0.05 7.87 -12.62
N GLU A 19 0.38 8.22 -13.85
CA GLU A 19 1.22 9.37 -14.17
C GLU A 19 0.71 10.67 -13.53
N LYS A 20 -0.59 10.88 -13.55
CA LYS A 20 -1.23 12.05 -12.92
C LYS A 20 -1.00 12.11 -11.42
N MET A 21 -1.09 10.96 -10.74
CA MET A 21 -0.81 10.89 -9.30
C MET A 21 0.65 11.13 -9.00
N MET A 22 1.56 10.60 -9.83
CA MET A 22 3.00 10.83 -9.72
C MET A 22 3.35 12.31 -9.87
N THR A 23 2.87 12.98 -10.92
CA THR A 23 3.08 14.42 -11.14
C THR A 23 2.59 15.25 -9.94
N SER A 24 1.39 14.93 -9.42
CA SER A 24 0.85 15.62 -8.24
C SER A 24 1.69 15.38 -6.98
N ALA A 25 2.24 14.17 -6.83
CA ALA A 25 3.09 13.82 -5.70
C ALA A 25 4.45 14.53 -5.77
N GLU A 26 5.06 14.60 -6.95
CA GLU A 26 6.30 15.34 -7.20
C GLU A 26 6.17 16.84 -6.89
N GLN A 27 5.09 17.45 -7.39
CA GLN A 27 4.83 18.86 -7.10
C GLN A 27 4.69 19.10 -5.60
N ARG A 28 3.95 18.25 -4.91
CA ARG A 28 3.78 18.32 -3.45
C ARG A 28 5.10 18.16 -2.69
N ALA A 29 5.96 17.25 -3.14
CA ALA A 29 7.28 17.05 -2.54
C ALA A 29 8.13 18.32 -2.67
N LYS A 30 8.15 18.94 -3.86
CA LYS A 30 8.82 20.22 -4.11
C LYS A 30 8.31 21.34 -3.21
N GLU A 31 6.98 21.53 -3.16
CA GLU A 31 6.34 22.55 -2.30
C GLU A 31 6.66 22.36 -0.82
N MET A 32 6.86 21.14 -0.40
CA MET A 32 7.18 20.78 0.98
C MET A 32 8.69 20.76 1.28
N GLY A 33 9.55 20.95 0.28
CA GLY A 33 11.01 20.88 0.42
C GLY A 33 11.53 19.49 0.78
N ILE A 34 10.88 18.41 0.26
CA ILE A 34 11.30 17.03 0.45
C ILE A 34 12.19 16.65 -0.72
N GLY A 35 13.52 16.56 -0.49
CA GLY A 35 14.50 16.27 -1.54
C GLY A 35 15.01 14.82 -1.59
N ASN A 36 14.71 14.03 -0.57
CA ASN A 36 15.16 12.63 -0.43
C ASN A 36 14.14 11.60 -0.94
N ILE A 37 13.30 11.99 -1.90
CA ILE A 37 12.28 11.12 -2.50
C ILE A 37 12.45 11.05 -4.02
N ARG A 38 12.50 9.85 -4.55
CA ARG A 38 12.45 9.54 -5.97
C ARG A 38 11.06 9.07 -6.36
N PHE A 39 10.64 9.39 -7.57
CA PHE A 39 9.35 9.01 -8.11
C PHE A 39 9.54 8.09 -9.30
N GLN A 40 8.84 6.96 -9.29
CA GLN A 40 8.91 5.98 -10.37
C GLN A 40 7.52 5.49 -10.72
N GLN A 41 7.10 5.70 -11.97
CA GLN A 41 5.88 5.08 -12.46
C GLN A 41 6.09 3.57 -12.59
N GLY A 42 5.15 2.78 -12.07
CA GLY A 42 5.25 1.32 -12.10
C GLY A 42 4.01 0.61 -11.60
N ASP A 43 3.92 -0.67 -11.99
CA ASP A 43 2.92 -1.59 -11.49
C ASP A 43 3.44 -2.29 -10.23
N VAL A 44 2.69 -2.20 -9.13
CA VAL A 44 3.03 -2.87 -7.87
C VAL A 44 3.05 -4.39 -8.01
N GLY A 45 2.33 -4.96 -8.97
CA GLY A 45 2.36 -6.38 -9.31
C GLY A 45 3.62 -6.83 -10.04
N LYS A 46 4.46 -5.87 -10.49
CA LYS A 46 5.73 -6.13 -11.17
C LYS A 46 6.72 -5.00 -10.88
N LEU A 47 7.21 -4.96 -9.66
CA LEU A 47 8.12 -3.90 -9.21
C LEU A 47 9.49 -4.00 -9.88
N PRO A 48 10.02 -2.89 -10.43
CA PRO A 48 11.31 -2.88 -11.15
C PRO A 48 12.50 -2.78 -10.19
N PHE A 49 12.46 -3.49 -9.08
CA PHE A 49 13.51 -3.52 -8.07
C PHE A 49 14.00 -4.95 -7.85
N ALA A 50 15.26 -5.09 -7.46
CA ALA A 50 15.82 -6.37 -7.06
C ALA A 50 15.16 -6.90 -5.78
N ASP A 51 15.35 -8.20 -5.53
CA ASP A 51 14.95 -8.81 -4.26
C ASP A 51 15.66 -8.10 -3.09
N GLU A 52 15.00 -8.05 -1.96
CA GLU A 52 15.58 -7.58 -0.71
C GLU A 52 16.22 -6.17 -0.80
N THR A 53 15.59 -5.26 -1.54
CA THR A 53 16.08 -3.90 -1.75
C THR A 53 15.72 -2.96 -0.58
N PHE A 54 14.51 -3.09 -0.01
CA PHE A 54 13.96 -2.12 0.91
C PHE A 54 13.93 -2.60 2.37
N ASP A 55 14.27 -1.70 3.29
CA ASP A 55 14.12 -1.92 4.73
C ASP A 55 12.66 -1.80 5.18
N ALA A 56 11.89 -0.99 4.48
CA ALA A 56 10.46 -0.82 4.72
C ALA A 56 9.67 -0.59 3.43
N VAL A 57 8.46 -1.13 3.35
CA VAL A 57 7.47 -0.82 2.32
C VAL A 57 6.21 -0.30 2.99
N VAL A 58 5.68 0.81 2.46
CA VAL A 58 4.46 1.46 2.97
C VAL A 58 3.42 1.51 1.86
N SER A 59 2.23 0.95 2.10
CA SER A 59 1.11 1.03 1.15
C SER A 59 -0.07 1.76 1.77
N LEU A 60 -0.39 2.93 1.24
CA LEU A 60 -1.49 3.76 1.71
C LEU A 60 -2.62 3.77 0.68
N ASN A 61 -3.74 3.13 1.01
CA ASN A 61 -4.92 3.04 0.14
C ASN A 61 -4.66 2.44 -1.26
N GLY A 62 -3.72 1.49 -1.37
CA GLY A 62 -3.38 0.83 -2.63
C GLY A 62 -4.13 -0.49 -2.86
N PHE A 63 -4.04 -1.42 -1.92
CA PHE A 63 -4.46 -2.82 -2.13
C PHE A 63 -5.94 -3.03 -2.51
N HIS A 64 -6.84 -2.15 -2.13
CA HIS A 64 -8.23 -2.26 -2.59
C HIS A 64 -8.42 -1.87 -4.07
N ALA A 65 -7.46 -1.17 -4.66
CA ALA A 65 -7.50 -0.71 -6.04
C ALA A 65 -6.72 -1.61 -7.01
N PHE A 66 -5.72 -2.36 -6.53
CA PHE A 66 -4.86 -3.17 -7.40
C PHE A 66 -5.64 -4.26 -8.14
N PRO A 67 -5.45 -4.41 -9.47
CA PRO A 67 -6.12 -5.46 -10.25
C PRO A 67 -5.63 -6.85 -9.87
N ASP A 68 -4.32 -7.05 -9.72
CA ASP A 68 -3.70 -8.30 -9.26
C ASP A 68 -3.10 -8.12 -7.86
N LYS A 69 -3.92 -8.40 -6.84
CA LYS A 69 -3.50 -8.29 -5.45
C LYS A 69 -2.50 -9.37 -5.04
N GLU A 70 -2.61 -10.55 -5.64
CA GLU A 70 -1.69 -11.66 -5.36
C GLU A 70 -0.27 -11.32 -5.83
N ALA A 71 -0.14 -10.76 -7.03
CA ALA A 71 1.14 -10.26 -7.53
C ALA A 71 1.67 -9.14 -6.63
N ALA A 72 0.82 -8.17 -6.24
CA ALA A 72 1.21 -7.07 -5.37
C ALA A 72 1.74 -7.55 -4.01
N TYR A 73 1.10 -8.54 -3.38
CA TYR A 73 1.60 -9.13 -2.12
C TYR A 73 2.94 -9.86 -2.32
N ARG A 74 3.09 -10.65 -3.39
CA ARG A 74 4.35 -11.35 -3.69
C ARG A 74 5.49 -10.36 -3.92
N GLU A 75 5.26 -9.35 -4.73
CA GLU A 75 6.27 -8.34 -5.06
C GLU A 75 6.66 -7.51 -3.83
N THR A 76 5.68 -7.08 -3.03
CA THR A 76 5.94 -6.39 -1.77
C THR A 76 6.83 -7.23 -0.83
N PHE A 77 6.54 -8.52 -0.73
CA PHE A 77 7.37 -9.44 0.07
C PHE A 77 8.75 -9.65 -0.53
N ARG A 78 8.85 -9.81 -1.86
CA ARG A 78 10.10 -10.03 -2.57
C ARG A 78 11.10 -8.90 -2.35
N VAL A 79 10.64 -7.66 -2.53
CA VAL A 79 11.54 -6.49 -2.46
C VAL A 79 11.92 -6.08 -1.03
N LEU A 80 11.27 -6.63 0.00
CA LEU A 80 11.65 -6.41 1.39
C LEU A 80 12.87 -7.25 1.77
N LYS A 81 13.82 -6.63 2.47
CA LYS A 81 14.93 -7.32 3.13
C LYS A 81 14.44 -8.26 4.22
N PRO A 82 15.20 -9.31 4.58
CA PRO A 82 14.96 -10.07 5.81
C PRO A 82 14.90 -9.15 7.03
N GLY A 83 13.86 -9.30 7.85
CA GLY A 83 13.59 -8.41 8.99
C GLY A 83 12.96 -7.06 8.63
N GLY A 84 12.77 -6.77 7.34
CA GLY A 84 12.13 -5.56 6.85
C GLY A 84 10.65 -5.45 7.24
N ILE A 85 10.12 -4.24 7.19
CA ILE A 85 8.75 -3.93 7.65
C ILE A 85 7.85 -3.63 6.46
N PHE A 86 6.71 -4.33 6.37
CA PHE A 86 5.60 -3.96 5.52
C PHE A 86 4.47 -3.38 6.37
N THR A 87 4.04 -2.17 6.08
CA THR A 87 2.96 -1.50 6.81
C THR A 87 2.05 -0.75 5.86
N GLY A 88 0.84 -0.47 6.31
CA GLY A 88 -0.09 0.31 5.51
C GLY A 88 -1.52 0.30 6.00
N CYS A 89 -2.37 0.85 5.16
CA CYS A 89 -3.82 0.83 5.37
C CYS A 89 -4.57 0.79 4.05
N PHE A 90 -5.72 0.12 4.04
CA PHE A 90 -6.65 0.12 2.91
C PHE A 90 -8.05 -0.36 3.33
N TYR A 91 -9.00 -0.17 2.43
CA TYR A 91 -10.38 -0.61 2.64
C TYR A 91 -10.49 -2.13 2.75
N VAL A 92 -11.26 -2.58 3.75
CA VAL A 92 -11.70 -3.96 3.95
C VAL A 92 -13.22 -4.02 4.01
N LYS A 93 -13.80 -5.03 3.39
CA LYS A 93 -15.25 -5.25 3.40
C LYS A 93 -15.72 -5.90 4.71
N GLY A 94 -17.01 -5.79 4.99
CA GLY A 94 -17.68 -6.48 6.11
C GLY A 94 -17.63 -5.74 7.44
N SER A 95 -16.84 -4.66 7.54
CA SER A 95 -16.72 -3.90 8.80
C SER A 95 -17.73 -2.76 8.94
N CYS A 96 -18.33 -2.30 7.83
CA CYS A 96 -19.36 -1.24 7.84
C CYS A 96 -20.28 -1.39 6.62
N ALA A 97 -21.51 -1.84 6.83
CA ALA A 97 -22.47 -2.11 5.75
C ALA A 97 -22.80 -0.88 4.88
N GLN A 98 -22.82 0.32 5.47
CA GLN A 98 -23.06 1.55 4.71
C GLN A 98 -21.91 1.85 3.75
N THR A 99 -20.66 1.72 4.20
CA THR A 99 -19.47 1.88 3.38
C THR A 99 -19.43 0.85 2.27
N ASP A 100 -19.70 -0.41 2.57
CA ASP A 100 -19.71 -1.50 1.59
C ASP A 100 -20.77 -1.27 0.50
N LYS A 101 -21.96 -0.77 0.88
CA LYS A 101 -23.03 -0.42 -0.06
C LYS A 101 -22.61 0.73 -0.97
N MET A 102 -21.99 1.76 -0.42
CA MET A 102 -21.51 2.93 -1.17
C MET A 102 -20.41 2.51 -2.18
N ILE A 103 -19.45 1.70 -1.74
CA ILE A 103 -18.36 1.23 -2.61
C ILE A 103 -18.91 0.40 -3.76
N ARG A 104 -19.80 -0.56 -3.51
CA ARG A 104 -20.44 -1.37 -4.56
C ARG A 104 -21.24 -0.53 -5.56
N ARG A 105 -21.91 0.52 -5.10
CA ARG A 105 -22.79 1.34 -5.94
C ARG A 105 -22.02 2.32 -6.81
N PHE A 106 -20.95 2.93 -6.31
CA PHE A 106 -20.29 4.08 -6.94
C PHE A 106 -18.83 3.81 -7.32
N TYR A 107 -18.03 3.24 -6.42
CA TYR A 107 -16.56 3.24 -6.57
C TYR A 107 -16.01 2.07 -7.39
N ILE A 108 -16.71 0.95 -7.47
CA ILE A 108 -16.30 -0.16 -8.36
C ILE A 108 -16.42 0.27 -9.83
N ARG A 109 -17.50 0.97 -10.20
CA ARG A 109 -17.72 1.44 -11.56
C ARG A 109 -16.73 2.52 -12.01
N SER A 110 -16.20 3.30 -11.09
CA SER A 110 -15.19 4.33 -11.38
C SER A 110 -13.77 3.78 -11.49
N GLY A 111 -13.54 2.49 -11.22
CA GLY A 111 -12.22 1.87 -11.25
C GLY A 111 -11.33 2.17 -10.05
N PHE A 112 -11.81 2.93 -9.06
CA PHE A 112 -11.04 3.19 -7.83
C PHE A 112 -10.98 2.01 -6.87
N PHE A 113 -11.88 1.06 -7.02
CA PHE A 113 -11.98 -0.14 -6.18
C PHE A 113 -12.15 -1.37 -7.05
N THR A 114 -11.24 -2.32 -6.93
CA THR A 114 -11.21 -3.54 -7.74
C THR A 114 -11.47 -4.77 -6.87
N PRO A 115 -12.58 -5.51 -7.06
CA PRO A 115 -12.82 -6.78 -6.35
C PRO A 115 -11.79 -7.86 -6.78
N PRO A 116 -11.61 -8.92 -5.96
CA PRO A 116 -12.21 -9.16 -4.65
C PRO A 116 -11.60 -8.30 -3.55
N PHE A 117 -12.38 -8.03 -2.49
CA PHE A 117 -11.91 -7.26 -1.33
C PHE A 117 -11.61 -8.17 -0.16
N GLU A 118 -10.54 -7.89 0.57
CA GLU A 118 -10.22 -8.53 1.84
C GLU A 118 -11.26 -8.17 2.92
N THR A 119 -11.48 -9.09 3.86
CA THR A 119 -12.02 -8.80 5.19
C THR A 119 -10.84 -8.62 6.16
N VAL A 120 -11.11 -8.20 7.39
CA VAL A 120 -10.07 -8.13 8.43
C VAL A 120 -9.48 -9.51 8.70
N GLU A 121 -10.34 -10.54 8.72
CA GLU A 121 -9.95 -11.93 8.98
C GLU A 121 -9.10 -12.50 7.84
N SER A 122 -9.53 -12.32 6.58
CA SER A 122 -8.78 -12.82 5.42
C SER A 122 -7.42 -12.12 5.30
N LEU A 123 -7.37 -10.80 5.52
CA LEU A 123 -6.13 -10.05 5.54
C LEU A 123 -5.19 -10.55 6.65
N ARG A 124 -5.71 -10.75 7.86
CA ARG A 124 -4.90 -11.28 8.98
C ARG A 124 -4.35 -12.66 8.64
N ALA A 125 -5.17 -13.57 8.15
CA ALA A 125 -4.74 -14.92 7.78
C ALA A 125 -3.63 -14.89 6.71
N ARG A 126 -3.80 -14.07 5.67
CA ARG A 126 -2.81 -13.87 4.62
C ARG A 126 -1.48 -13.37 5.17
N LEU A 127 -1.51 -12.27 5.90
CA LEU A 127 -0.30 -11.64 6.40
C LEU A 127 0.43 -12.51 7.44
N THR A 128 -0.30 -13.23 8.29
CA THR A 128 0.30 -14.19 9.22
C THR A 128 0.93 -15.39 8.50
N GLY A 129 0.37 -15.80 7.35
CA GLY A 129 0.95 -16.88 6.53
C GLY A 129 2.19 -16.46 5.74
N MET A 130 2.34 -15.17 5.44
CA MET A 130 3.45 -14.66 4.62
C MET A 130 4.62 -14.11 5.45
N TYR A 131 4.34 -13.51 6.60
CA TYR A 131 5.32 -12.77 7.40
C TYR A 131 5.59 -13.45 8.73
N ARG A 132 6.80 -13.27 9.26
CA ARG A 132 7.20 -13.79 10.58
C ARG A 132 6.31 -13.29 11.71
N SER A 133 5.88 -12.03 11.61
CA SER A 133 4.90 -11.45 12.51
C SER A 133 3.99 -10.49 11.77
N ALA A 134 2.71 -10.46 12.13
CA ALA A 134 1.72 -9.58 11.54
C ALA A 134 0.74 -9.08 12.61
N SER A 135 0.47 -7.79 12.60
CA SER A 135 -0.56 -7.14 13.39
C SER A 135 -1.57 -6.50 12.45
N VAL A 136 -2.84 -6.81 12.61
CA VAL A 136 -3.93 -6.24 11.81
C VAL A 136 -5.03 -5.77 12.74
N ARG A 137 -5.37 -4.50 12.62
CA ARG A 137 -6.52 -3.86 13.29
C ARG A 137 -7.33 -3.08 12.28
N ASN A 138 -8.54 -2.70 12.61
CA ASN A 138 -9.35 -1.87 11.74
C ASN A 138 -9.97 -0.69 12.50
N VAL A 139 -10.18 0.38 11.78
CA VAL A 139 -10.99 1.53 12.19
C VAL A 139 -12.10 1.65 11.14
N LYS A 140 -13.32 1.26 11.52
CA LYS A 140 -14.43 1.10 10.57
C LYS A 140 -14.01 0.19 9.40
N SER A 141 -14.13 0.64 8.16
CA SER A 141 -13.79 -0.12 6.95
C SER A 141 -12.34 0.06 6.48
N ILE A 142 -11.46 0.63 7.29
CA ILE A 142 -10.04 0.74 6.98
C ILE A 142 -9.26 -0.21 7.88
N ALA A 143 -8.61 -1.20 7.28
CA ALA A 143 -7.60 -1.99 7.97
C ALA A 143 -6.29 -1.22 8.05
N VAL A 144 -5.63 -1.33 9.19
CA VAL A 144 -4.26 -0.84 9.42
C VAL A 144 -3.44 -2.05 9.83
N PHE A 145 -2.29 -2.24 9.20
CA PHE A 145 -1.47 -3.41 9.44
C PHE A 145 0.02 -3.07 9.52
N GLN A 146 0.76 -3.93 10.19
CA GLN A 146 2.21 -3.92 10.22
C GLN A 146 2.71 -5.36 10.28
N CYS A 147 3.67 -5.69 9.42
CA CYS A 147 4.26 -7.02 9.29
C CYS A 147 5.79 -6.91 9.33
N ARG A 148 6.45 -8.00 9.73
CA ARG A 148 7.91 -8.16 9.66
C ARG A 148 8.25 -9.43 8.89
N LYS A 149 9.08 -9.29 7.85
CA LYS A 149 9.61 -10.42 7.04
C LYS A 149 10.63 -11.25 7.82
#